data_dbe09de2efa0c9ded72f49676735f260
#
_entry.id   dbe09de2efa0c9ded72f49676735f260
#
_cell.length_a   1.000
_cell.length_b   1.000
_cell.length_c   1.000
_cell.angle_alpha   90.00
_cell.angle_beta   90.00
_cell.angle_gamma   90.00
#
_symmetry.space_group_name_H-M   'P 1'
#
loop_
_entity.id
_entity.type
_entity.pdbx_description
1 polymer ?
#
loop_
_entity_poly.entity_id
_entity_poly.type
_entity_poly.pdbx_seq_one_letter_code
_entity_poly.pdbx_strand_id
1 'polypeptide(L)'
;MEDNTSDTFDIVPTHLAVQAMRDNGYKNAAYAIAELMDNAVQAGASVVELICAERTGQINQRSRTRVEQIAVLDNGCGMDADTLRLAMQFGNGTRLESGKHDGIGRFGMGLPGSSVSQCTRVDVWTWQDGVDTAWHTYLDLDEIAARRQSSVPRPTVQAVPALWRAAGGEWGPSGTLVVWSNLDRCIWRTARAIIDNSEFVVGRMYRKWLDDGRVRIRFTAFNLDTPGAGDYMDALPNDPGYLMARTSCPAPYDDTPMFEPLQDDAGQPDMDKVFQVEFRGERHPVRVRFSRAKSEARIPAGGSDAGRLDYGKHAKNNVGVSIMRAERELEMDQSLVIQYDPVERWWGVEVDFPPALDDLFGVTNNKQSARNFADLAKNEIDGVLKNRTLSQTLGEFRDNDDPRGPLLTVINDISNHLARMRSQLKDQRAGARTLAAAAKSEAFAPEQEATARTKQRQEAGHTGSSDRDESLPQDTKRENTEQTLRDIGLPMEMAHSLAANIVSDNLKYRFVPADLGSAAFFQVKTRGTGSIIIALNTQHPVYDSLIEVLEESMANAGLEELKRRLNGARDGLKTLLIAWARYEDELPEGVRRQAAQNTRDDWGRVARDFLMQED
;
A
#
# COMPACT_ATOMS: atom_id res chain seq x y z
N MET A 1 -18.30 -62.38 18.75
CA MET A 1 -17.71 -61.02 18.81
C MET A 1 -16.88 -60.89 17.57
N GLU A 2 -17.51 -60.46 16.49
CA GLU A 2 -16.81 -60.17 15.24
C GLU A 2 -16.30 -58.73 15.32
N ASP A 3 -14.99 -58.63 15.31
CA ASP A 3 -14.24 -57.41 15.30
C ASP A 3 -14.33 -56.82 13.87
N ASN A 4 -15.36 -56.02 13.64
CA ASN A 4 -15.60 -55.38 12.33
C ASN A 4 -14.82 -54.06 12.27
N THR A 5 -13.49 -54.16 12.32
CA THR A 5 -12.62 -53.09 11.87
C THR A 5 -12.75 -53.00 10.36
N SER A 6 -13.78 -52.30 9.87
CA SER A 6 -13.81 -51.87 8.48
C SER A 6 -12.61 -50.92 8.25
N ASP A 7 -11.60 -51.47 7.63
CA ASP A 7 -10.41 -50.74 7.15
C ASP A 7 -10.87 -49.85 5.99
N THR A 8 -11.56 -48.75 6.31
CA THR A 8 -12.00 -47.75 5.32
C THR A 8 -10.83 -46.83 5.06
N PHE A 9 -10.12 -47.11 3.97
CA PHE A 9 -9.17 -46.15 3.39
C PHE A 9 -9.97 -45.02 2.72
N ASP A 10 -10.35 -44.01 3.50
CA ASP A 10 -10.97 -42.80 2.97
C ASP A 10 -9.99 -42.09 2.05
N ILE A 11 -10.45 -41.66 0.86
CA ILE A 11 -9.63 -40.87 -0.08
C ILE A 11 -9.08 -39.62 0.63
N VAL A 12 -9.86 -39.03 1.54
CA VAL A 12 -9.49 -37.86 2.35
C VAL A 12 -9.88 -38.12 3.82
N PRO A 13 -8.92 -38.51 4.68
CA PRO A 13 -9.18 -38.62 6.12
C PRO A 13 -9.55 -37.24 6.69
N THR A 14 -10.72 -37.11 7.30
CA THR A 14 -11.31 -35.83 7.75
C THR A 14 -10.36 -35.02 8.63
N HIS A 15 -9.66 -35.64 9.58
CA HIS A 15 -8.75 -34.95 10.49
C HIS A 15 -7.50 -34.37 9.76
N LEU A 16 -6.99 -35.05 8.73
CA LEU A 16 -5.88 -34.57 7.91
C LEU A 16 -6.34 -33.49 6.91
N ALA A 17 -7.55 -33.64 6.35
CA ALA A 17 -8.13 -32.66 5.47
C ALA A 17 -8.34 -31.31 6.17
N VAL A 18 -8.91 -31.32 7.37
CA VAL A 18 -9.11 -30.10 8.16
C VAL A 18 -7.77 -29.46 8.52
N GLN A 19 -6.75 -30.24 8.87
CA GLN A 19 -5.42 -29.71 9.13
C GLN A 19 -4.81 -29.05 7.88
N ALA A 20 -4.89 -29.69 6.71
CA ALA A 20 -4.41 -29.12 5.45
C ALA A 20 -5.16 -27.84 5.05
N MET A 21 -6.47 -27.78 5.26
CA MET A 21 -7.27 -26.58 5.04
C MET A 21 -6.87 -25.44 5.97
N ARG A 22 -6.54 -25.77 7.23
CA ARG A 22 -6.03 -24.82 8.22
C ARG A 22 -4.70 -24.21 7.83
N ASP A 23 -3.81 -24.98 7.20
CA ASP A 23 -2.49 -24.54 6.76
C ASP A 23 -2.52 -23.67 5.48
N ASN A 24 -3.54 -23.83 4.64
CA ASN A 24 -3.81 -22.98 3.47
C ASN A 24 -4.51 -21.66 3.83
N GLY A 25 -4.17 -21.08 4.97
CA GLY A 25 -4.85 -20.02 5.66
C GLY A 25 -4.99 -18.67 4.96
N TYR A 26 -5.60 -17.75 5.68
CA TYR A 26 -5.76 -16.35 5.31
C TYR A 26 -4.46 -15.56 5.56
N LYS A 27 -4.25 -14.44 4.84
CA LYS A 27 -3.05 -13.59 4.97
C LYS A 27 -2.78 -13.19 6.44
N ASN A 28 -3.84 -12.90 7.19
CA ASN A 28 -3.82 -12.63 8.63
C ASN A 28 -5.25 -12.71 9.20
N ALA A 29 -5.41 -12.47 10.51
CA ALA A 29 -6.70 -12.52 11.19
C ALA A 29 -7.73 -11.52 10.64
N ALA A 30 -7.33 -10.32 10.17
CA ALA A 30 -8.27 -9.34 9.60
C ALA A 30 -8.96 -9.86 8.33
N TYR A 31 -8.23 -10.59 7.48
CA TYR A 31 -8.84 -11.23 6.29
C TYR A 31 -9.75 -12.40 6.65
N ALA A 32 -9.43 -13.16 7.69
CA ALA A 32 -10.29 -14.22 8.20
C ALA A 32 -11.58 -13.65 8.82
N ILE A 33 -11.48 -12.55 9.56
CA ILE A 33 -12.61 -11.79 10.11
C ILE A 33 -13.47 -11.22 8.97
N ALA A 34 -12.85 -10.65 7.93
CA ALA A 34 -13.58 -10.12 6.77
C ALA A 34 -14.40 -11.18 6.05
N GLU A 35 -13.98 -12.45 6.02
CA GLU A 35 -14.81 -13.53 5.44
C GLU A 35 -16.11 -13.78 6.25
N LEU A 36 -16.07 -13.63 7.58
CA LEU A 36 -17.29 -13.67 8.40
C LEU A 36 -18.19 -12.46 8.13
N MET A 37 -17.58 -11.28 7.94
CA MET A 37 -18.31 -10.06 7.57
C MET A 37 -18.92 -10.17 6.16
N ASP A 38 -18.21 -10.78 5.19
CA ASP A 38 -18.76 -11.09 3.87
C ASP A 38 -20.04 -11.95 3.98
N ASN A 39 -20.02 -12.96 4.85
CA ASN A 39 -21.20 -13.80 5.08
C ASN A 39 -22.36 -13.02 5.70
N ALA A 40 -22.08 -12.13 6.64
CA ALA A 40 -23.06 -11.25 7.26
C ALA A 40 -23.73 -10.31 6.22
N VAL A 41 -22.91 -9.65 5.39
CA VAL A 41 -23.40 -8.77 4.32
C VAL A 41 -24.24 -9.56 3.29
N GLN A 42 -23.81 -10.77 2.93
CA GLN A 42 -24.59 -11.65 2.05
C GLN A 42 -25.93 -12.10 2.66
N ALA A 43 -25.99 -12.22 3.99
CA ALA A 43 -27.22 -12.47 4.73
C ALA A 43 -28.12 -11.22 4.86
N GLY A 44 -27.76 -10.10 4.20
CA GLY A 44 -28.52 -8.86 4.23
C GLY A 44 -28.36 -8.07 5.52
N ALA A 45 -27.28 -8.29 6.28
CA ALA A 45 -27.01 -7.51 7.49
C ALA A 45 -26.77 -6.04 7.16
N SER A 46 -27.41 -5.16 7.90
CA SER A 46 -27.14 -3.72 7.91
C SER A 46 -26.17 -3.30 9.00
N VAL A 47 -25.95 -4.17 10.00
CA VAL A 47 -25.00 -3.97 11.09
C VAL A 47 -24.20 -5.25 11.29
N VAL A 48 -22.88 -5.11 11.32
CA VAL A 48 -21.93 -6.19 11.63
C VAL A 48 -21.00 -5.71 12.74
N GLU A 49 -20.80 -6.50 13.77
CA GLU A 49 -19.97 -6.13 14.92
C GLU A 49 -18.87 -7.15 15.17
N LEU A 50 -17.60 -6.72 15.15
CA LEU A 50 -16.46 -7.48 15.62
C LEU A 50 -16.30 -7.22 17.13
N ILE A 51 -16.35 -8.27 17.94
CA ILE A 51 -16.27 -8.18 19.39
C ILE A 51 -15.02 -8.94 19.87
N CYS A 52 -14.11 -8.25 20.54
CA CYS A 52 -12.91 -8.81 21.14
C CYS A 52 -13.08 -8.94 22.66
N ALA A 53 -13.04 -10.16 23.17
CA ALA A 53 -13.13 -10.46 24.58
C ALA A 53 -11.72 -10.66 25.17
N GLU A 54 -11.34 -9.79 26.11
CA GLU A 54 -10.02 -9.77 26.72
C GLU A 54 -10.05 -10.25 28.18
N ARG A 55 -8.94 -10.81 28.65
CA ARG A 55 -8.69 -11.07 30.08
C ARG A 55 -7.33 -10.55 30.50
N THR A 56 -7.26 -10.05 31.73
CA THR A 56 -6.02 -9.60 32.33
C THR A 56 -5.44 -10.71 33.22
N GLY A 57 -4.26 -11.21 32.86
CA GLY A 57 -3.57 -12.26 33.59
C GLY A 57 -2.11 -11.90 33.90
N GLN A 58 -1.49 -12.69 34.79
CA GLN A 58 -0.06 -12.56 35.10
C GLN A 58 0.76 -13.40 34.13
N ILE A 59 1.60 -12.74 33.32
CA ILE A 59 2.54 -13.40 32.41
C ILE A 59 3.95 -12.91 32.76
N ASN A 60 4.84 -13.83 33.16
CA ASN A 60 6.22 -13.50 33.57
C ASN A 60 6.27 -12.37 34.64
N GLN A 61 5.44 -12.46 35.66
CA GLN A 61 5.32 -11.50 36.78
C GLN A 61 4.82 -10.09 36.35
N ARG A 62 4.30 -9.94 35.16
CA ARG A 62 3.70 -8.68 34.68
C ARG A 62 2.24 -8.88 34.35
N SER A 63 1.39 -7.95 34.76
CA SER A 63 -0.01 -7.91 34.34
C SER A 63 -0.07 -7.63 32.83
N ARG A 64 -0.77 -8.50 32.09
CA ARG A 64 -0.95 -8.41 30.65
C ARG A 64 -2.39 -8.70 30.27
N THR A 65 -3.00 -7.83 29.49
CA THR A 65 -4.30 -8.06 28.87
C THR A 65 -4.11 -8.80 27.54
N ARG A 66 -4.89 -9.87 27.34
CA ARG A 66 -4.86 -10.70 26.13
C ARG A 66 -6.27 -11.00 25.67
N VAL A 67 -6.47 -11.03 24.34
CA VAL A 67 -7.70 -11.53 23.76
C VAL A 67 -7.74 -13.04 23.93
N GLU A 68 -8.84 -13.54 24.48
CA GLU A 68 -9.13 -14.96 24.62
C GLU A 68 -10.15 -15.46 23.62
N GLN A 69 -11.11 -14.58 23.24
CA GLN A 69 -12.15 -14.91 22.26
C GLN A 69 -12.38 -13.73 21.32
N ILE A 70 -12.76 -14.06 20.09
CA ILE A 70 -13.19 -13.09 19.06
C ILE A 70 -14.58 -13.52 18.60
N ALA A 71 -15.49 -12.58 18.46
CA ALA A 71 -16.81 -12.86 17.90
C ALA A 71 -17.15 -11.88 16.76
N VAL A 72 -17.97 -12.38 15.82
CA VAL A 72 -18.63 -11.54 14.81
C VAL A 72 -20.13 -11.74 14.97
N LEU A 73 -20.83 -10.63 15.24
CA LEU A 73 -22.28 -10.55 15.39
C LEU A 73 -22.86 -9.80 14.19
N ASP A 74 -23.95 -10.31 13.62
CA ASP A 74 -24.70 -9.64 12.57
C ASP A 74 -26.21 -9.66 12.84
N ASN A 75 -26.93 -8.73 12.21
CA ASN A 75 -28.38 -8.65 12.19
C ASN A 75 -28.99 -9.10 10.84
N GLY A 76 -28.34 -10.02 10.14
CA GLY A 76 -28.81 -10.59 8.88
C GLY A 76 -30.02 -11.50 9.04
N CYS A 77 -30.39 -12.21 7.98
CA CYS A 77 -31.60 -13.07 7.96
C CYS A 77 -31.53 -14.30 8.88
N GLY A 78 -30.35 -14.60 9.44
CA GLY A 78 -30.13 -15.85 10.22
C GLY A 78 -30.26 -17.11 9.38
N MET A 79 -30.19 -18.27 10.05
CA MET A 79 -30.24 -19.59 9.42
C MET A 79 -31.18 -20.51 10.21
N ASP A 80 -31.88 -21.40 9.51
CA ASP A 80 -32.51 -22.56 10.13
C ASP A 80 -31.46 -23.62 10.51
N ALA A 81 -31.87 -24.67 11.21
CA ALA A 81 -30.99 -25.72 11.72
C ALA A 81 -30.23 -26.46 10.60
N ASP A 82 -30.87 -26.77 9.49
CA ASP A 82 -30.25 -27.49 8.38
C ASP A 82 -29.27 -26.60 7.62
N THR A 83 -29.63 -25.35 7.35
CA THR A 83 -28.75 -24.34 6.75
C THR A 83 -27.52 -24.07 7.62
N LEU A 84 -27.68 -23.93 8.95
CA LEU A 84 -26.56 -23.78 9.88
C LEU A 84 -25.61 -24.97 9.79
N ARG A 85 -26.14 -26.18 9.77
CA ARG A 85 -25.32 -27.39 9.67
C ARG A 85 -24.52 -27.44 8.36
N LEU A 86 -25.14 -27.07 7.25
CA LEU A 86 -24.49 -26.96 5.95
C LEU A 86 -23.41 -25.84 5.92
N ALA A 87 -23.70 -24.69 6.53
CA ALA A 87 -22.76 -23.57 6.58
C ALA A 87 -21.46 -23.90 7.34
N MET A 88 -21.51 -24.87 8.25
CA MET A 88 -20.35 -25.34 9.00
C MET A 88 -19.58 -26.48 8.32
N GLN A 89 -20.04 -26.99 7.17
CA GLN A 89 -19.31 -28.00 6.38
C GLN A 89 -18.25 -27.35 5.50
N PHE A 90 -17.13 -28.04 5.34
CA PHE A 90 -16.14 -27.68 4.34
C PHE A 90 -16.60 -28.15 2.95
N GLY A 91 -16.97 -27.20 2.06
CA GLY A 91 -17.31 -27.52 0.68
C GLY A 91 -18.70 -28.13 0.50
N ASN A 92 -19.75 -27.50 1.00
CA ASN A 92 -21.13 -28.01 0.90
C ASN A 92 -21.73 -28.05 -0.51
N GLY A 93 -21.08 -27.47 -1.52
CA GLY A 93 -21.43 -27.60 -2.94
C GLY A 93 -22.76 -27.01 -3.41
N THR A 94 -23.65 -26.59 -2.52
CA THR A 94 -25.03 -26.17 -2.83
C THR A 94 -25.12 -24.95 -3.76
N ARG A 95 -24.07 -24.13 -3.82
CA ARG A 95 -23.98 -22.94 -4.70
C ARG A 95 -23.33 -23.23 -6.06
N LEU A 96 -22.67 -24.39 -6.22
CA LEU A 96 -22.08 -24.79 -7.51
C LEU A 96 -23.16 -25.30 -8.47
N GLU A 97 -24.28 -25.86 -7.96
CA GLU A 97 -25.36 -26.42 -8.76
C GLU A 97 -26.36 -25.37 -9.28
N SER A 98 -26.45 -24.21 -8.64
CA SER A 98 -27.51 -23.23 -8.94
C SER A 98 -27.28 -22.35 -10.18
N GLY A 99 -26.10 -22.39 -10.82
CA GLY A 99 -25.79 -21.58 -12.01
C GLY A 99 -25.87 -20.05 -11.82
N LYS A 100 -26.25 -19.58 -10.63
CA LYS A 100 -26.33 -18.15 -10.29
C LYS A 100 -25.04 -17.73 -9.60
N HIS A 101 -24.17 -17.11 -10.38
CA HIS A 101 -22.86 -16.61 -9.90
C HIS A 101 -22.95 -15.19 -9.29
N ASP A 102 -24.13 -14.75 -8.85
CA ASP A 102 -24.38 -13.35 -8.47
C ASP A 102 -23.94 -12.98 -7.04
N GLY A 103 -23.38 -13.92 -6.25
CA GLY A 103 -23.02 -13.68 -4.86
C GLY A 103 -21.50 -13.58 -4.59
N ILE A 104 -21.13 -13.02 -3.41
CA ILE A 104 -19.74 -12.95 -2.94
C ILE A 104 -19.17 -14.37 -2.63
N GLY A 105 -20.00 -15.36 -2.20
CA GLY A 105 -19.57 -16.73 -1.83
C GLY A 105 -19.72 -17.74 -2.96
N ARG A 106 -18.67 -18.52 -3.27
CA ARG A 106 -18.67 -19.54 -4.36
C ARG A 106 -18.63 -20.99 -3.88
N PHE A 107 -17.91 -21.30 -2.82
CA PHE A 107 -17.50 -22.69 -2.48
C PHE A 107 -18.07 -23.25 -1.18
N GLY A 108 -18.78 -22.47 -0.37
CA GLY A 108 -19.29 -22.93 0.92
C GLY A 108 -18.21 -23.30 1.94
N MET A 109 -17.03 -22.66 1.86
CA MET A 109 -15.88 -22.93 2.73
C MET A 109 -15.51 -21.75 3.62
N GLY A 110 -16.13 -20.59 3.42
CA GLY A 110 -15.73 -19.32 4.03
C GLY A 110 -15.78 -19.37 5.56
N LEU A 111 -16.92 -19.71 6.14
CA LEU A 111 -17.11 -19.71 7.59
C LEU A 111 -16.23 -20.75 8.32
N PRO A 112 -16.24 -22.05 7.95
CA PRO A 112 -15.38 -23.00 8.66
C PRO A 112 -13.89 -22.74 8.36
N GLY A 113 -13.52 -22.42 7.13
CA GLY A 113 -12.12 -22.20 6.74
C GLY A 113 -11.48 -20.99 7.41
N SER A 114 -12.17 -19.83 7.44
CA SER A 114 -11.69 -18.64 8.13
C SER A 114 -11.53 -18.90 9.63
N SER A 115 -12.51 -19.56 10.24
CA SER A 115 -12.53 -19.83 11.68
C SER A 115 -11.39 -20.75 12.10
N VAL A 116 -11.25 -21.93 11.49
CA VAL A 116 -10.19 -22.86 11.88
C VAL A 116 -8.77 -22.35 11.55
N SER A 117 -8.65 -21.37 10.67
CA SER A 117 -7.35 -20.72 10.39
C SER A 117 -6.83 -19.91 11.57
N GLN A 118 -7.68 -19.54 12.55
CA GLN A 118 -7.34 -18.64 13.65
C GLN A 118 -7.49 -19.29 15.03
N CYS A 119 -8.39 -20.27 15.17
CA CYS A 119 -8.74 -20.87 16.45
C CYS A 119 -8.89 -22.39 16.36
N THR A 120 -8.92 -23.09 17.52
CA THR A 120 -9.20 -24.53 17.55
C THR A 120 -10.67 -24.82 17.84
N ARG A 121 -11.46 -23.82 18.27
CA ARG A 121 -12.90 -24.01 18.48
C ARG A 121 -13.68 -22.82 17.93
N VAL A 122 -14.72 -23.13 17.14
CA VAL A 122 -15.72 -22.16 16.66
C VAL A 122 -17.11 -22.61 17.07
N ASP A 123 -17.84 -21.71 17.72
CA ASP A 123 -19.24 -21.87 18.09
C ASP A 123 -20.09 -20.90 17.27
N VAL A 124 -21.25 -21.34 16.78
CA VAL A 124 -22.18 -20.50 16.00
C VAL A 124 -23.57 -20.57 16.58
N TRP A 125 -24.12 -19.41 16.90
CA TRP A 125 -25.54 -19.20 17.21
C TRP A 125 -26.18 -18.42 16.08
N THR A 126 -27.38 -18.85 15.66
CA THR A 126 -28.14 -18.15 14.62
C THR A 126 -29.65 -18.24 14.92
N TRP A 127 -30.39 -17.20 14.57
CA TRP A 127 -31.82 -17.09 14.85
C TRP A 127 -32.54 -16.32 13.75
N GLN A 128 -33.81 -16.66 13.54
CA GLN A 128 -34.71 -16.02 12.56
C GLN A 128 -35.93 -15.34 13.25
N ASP A 129 -36.28 -15.78 14.46
CA ASP A 129 -37.44 -15.33 15.22
C ASP A 129 -37.08 -14.98 16.69
N GLY A 130 -36.07 -14.14 16.84
CA GLY A 130 -35.57 -13.70 18.14
C GLY A 130 -34.45 -14.57 18.72
N VAL A 131 -33.51 -13.92 19.38
CA VAL A 131 -32.26 -14.51 19.88
C VAL A 131 -32.46 -15.61 20.93
N ASP A 132 -33.60 -15.64 21.61
CA ASP A 132 -33.89 -16.64 22.62
C ASP A 132 -34.21 -18.02 22.02
N THR A 133 -34.49 -18.09 20.70
CA THR A 133 -34.70 -19.33 19.94
C THR A 133 -33.50 -19.74 19.10
N ALA A 134 -32.31 -19.23 19.42
CA ALA A 134 -31.13 -19.43 18.61
C ALA A 134 -30.74 -20.92 18.49
N TRP A 135 -30.48 -21.35 17.27
CA TRP A 135 -29.84 -22.62 16.95
C TRP A 135 -28.34 -22.52 17.18
N HIS A 136 -27.75 -23.54 17.85
CA HIS A 136 -26.32 -23.60 18.11
C HIS A 136 -25.70 -24.89 17.57
N THR A 137 -24.52 -24.77 17.00
CA THR A 137 -23.59 -25.88 16.69
C THR A 137 -22.15 -25.39 16.73
N TYR A 138 -21.18 -26.31 16.64
CA TYR A 138 -19.76 -25.98 16.77
C TYR A 138 -18.86 -26.92 15.97
N LEU A 139 -17.59 -26.48 15.77
CA LEU A 139 -16.47 -27.34 15.39
C LEU A 139 -15.37 -27.22 16.45
N ASP A 140 -14.81 -28.35 16.84
CA ASP A 140 -13.70 -28.44 17.79
C ASP A 140 -12.58 -29.29 17.18
N LEU A 141 -11.44 -28.67 16.91
CA LEU A 141 -10.31 -29.32 16.23
C LEU A 141 -9.66 -30.40 17.11
N ASP A 142 -9.70 -30.25 18.43
CA ASP A 142 -9.18 -31.27 19.36
C ASP A 142 -10.06 -32.50 19.34
N GLU A 143 -11.38 -32.34 19.23
CA GLU A 143 -12.32 -33.44 19.05
C GLU A 143 -12.19 -34.12 17.69
N ILE A 144 -12.00 -33.32 16.62
CA ILE A 144 -11.77 -33.82 15.25
C ILE A 144 -10.45 -34.61 15.19
N ALA A 145 -9.36 -34.06 15.74
CA ALA A 145 -8.05 -34.73 15.79
C ALA A 145 -8.11 -36.05 16.59
N ALA A 146 -8.88 -36.07 17.70
CA ALA A 146 -9.11 -37.26 18.50
C ALA A 146 -10.16 -38.21 17.89
N ARG A 147 -10.66 -37.94 16.69
CA ARG A 147 -11.70 -38.69 15.95
C ARG A 147 -13.03 -38.85 16.74
N ARG A 148 -13.32 -37.96 17.67
CA ARG A 148 -14.59 -37.89 18.39
C ARG A 148 -15.65 -37.09 17.64
N GLN A 149 -15.22 -36.12 16.81
CA GLN A 149 -16.09 -35.34 15.95
C GLN A 149 -15.73 -35.61 14.46
N SER A 150 -16.55 -36.42 13.79
CA SER A 150 -16.40 -36.76 12.36
C SER A 150 -17.42 -36.03 11.46
N SER A 151 -18.42 -35.38 12.06
CA SER A 151 -19.44 -34.61 11.35
C SER A 151 -19.83 -33.37 12.16
N VAL A 152 -20.44 -32.39 11.50
CA VAL A 152 -21.00 -31.23 12.18
C VAL A 152 -22.13 -31.69 13.09
N PRO A 153 -22.09 -31.40 14.41
CA PRO A 153 -23.15 -31.79 15.34
C PRO A 153 -24.52 -31.24 14.89
N ARG A 154 -25.57 -31.97 15.18
CA ARG A 154 -26.92 -31.48 14.93
C ARG A 154 -27.17 -30.21 15.73
N PRO A 155 -27.62 -29.12 15.11
CA PRO A 155 -27.95 -27.91 15.83
C PRO A 155 -29.02 -28.17 16.89
N THR A 156 -28.86 -27.54 18.05
CA THR A 156 -29.80 -27.55 19.14
C THR A 156 -30.19 -26.15 19.55
N VAL A 157 -31.40 -25.96 20.05
CA VAL A 157 -31.79 -24.65 20.59
C VAL A 157 -30.98 -24.39 21.84
N GLN A 158 -30.18 -23.35 21.84
CA GLN A 158 -29.33 -22.97 22.95
C GLN A 158 -29.24 -21.45 23.05
N ALA A 159 -29.55 -20.91 24.22
CA ALA A 159 -29.45 -19.48 24.46
C ALA A 159 -28.03 -18.97 24.24
N VAL A 160 -27.90 -17.81 23.58
CA VAL A 160 -26.64 -17.11 23.48
C VAL A 160 -26.12 -16.76 24.87
N PRO A 161 -24.84 -17.06 25.20
CA PRO A 161 -24.28 -16.74 26.50
C PRO A 161 -24.46 -15.28 26.90
N ALA A 162 -24.85 -15.06 28.17
CA ALA A 162 -25.19 -13.75 28.69
C ALA A 162 -24.05 -12.70 28.53
N LEU A 163 -22.81 -13.17 28.58
CA LEU A 163 -21.64 -12.30 28.41
C LEU A 163 -21.62 -11.63 27.00
N TRP A 164 -21.97 -12.37 25.95
CA TRP A 164 -22.03 -11.82 24.59
C TRP A 164 -23.23 -10.88 24.43
N ARG A 165 -24.37 -11.24 25.06
CA ARG A 165 -25.57 -10.39 25.08
C ARG A 165 -25.33 -9.04 25.77
N ALA A 166 -24.48 -9.01 26.77
CA ALA A 166 -24.11 -7.78 27.48
C ALA A 166 -23.07 -6.95 26.72
N ALA A 167 -22.18 -7.59 25.96
CA ALA A 167 -21.09 -6.92 25.25
C ALA A 167 -21.51 -6.41 23.88
N GLY A 168 -22.34 -7.19 23.13
CA GLY A 168 -22.77 -6.84 21.78
C GLY A 168 -23.84 -5.74 21.79
N GLY A 169 -23.80 -4.86 20.76
CA GLY A 169 -24.64 -3.65 20.72
C GLY A 169 -26.01 -3.86 20.10
N GLU A 170 -26.14 -4.56 18.98
CA GLU A 170 -27.39 -4.64 18.22
C GLU A 170 -27.82 -6.08 17.94
N TRP A 171 -28.81 -6.54 18.71
CA TRP A 171 -29.43 -7.85 18.56
C TRP A 171 -30.73 -7.71 17.76
N GLY A 172 -30.68 -8.01 16.45
CA GLY A 172 -31.85 -7.96 15.59
C GLY A 172 -32.89 -9.06 15.87
N PRO A 173 -34.07 -8.98 15.24
CA PRO A 173 -35.07 -10.05 15.28
C PRO A 173 -34.52 -11.36 14.66
N SER A 174 -33.59 -11.26 13.74
CA SER A 174 -32.79 -12.33 13.14
C SER A 174 -31.32 -11.96 13.18
N GLY A 175 -30.42 -12.93 13.05
CA GLY A 175 -28.99 -12.68 13.03
C GLY A 175 -28.16 -13.93 13.26
N THR A 176 -26.84 -13.71 13.33
CA THR A 176 -25.85 -14.77 13.60
C THR A 176 -24.75 -14.23 14.50
N LEU A 177 -24.30 -15.05 15.44
CA LEU A 177 -23.11 -14.84 16.26
C LEU A 177 -22.13 -15.99 16.01
N VAL A 178 -20.96 -15.68 15.51
CA VAL A 178 -19.83 -16.61 15.35
C VAL A 178 -18.79 -16.29 16.42
N VAL A 179 -18.37 -17.26 17.21
CA VAL A 179 -17.39 -17.09 18.30
C VAL A 179 -16.19 -17.99 18.08
N TRP A 180 -15.01 -17.41 18.02
CA TRP A 180 -13.72 -18.10 18.01
C TRP A 180 -13.16 -18.18 19.42
N SER A 181 -12.90 -19.38 19.87
CA SER A 181 -12.29 -19.68 21.17
C SER A 181 -10.99 -20.47 21.00
N ASN A 182 -10.11 -20.43 21.99
CA ASN A 182 -8.81 -21.08 21.93
C ASN A 182 -7.98 -20.57 20.72
N LEU A 183 -7.73 -19.26 20.68
CA LEU A 183 -7.00 -18.58 19.62
C LEU A 183 -5.53 -19.01 19.65
N ASP A 184 -5.10 -19.84 18.72
CA ASP A 184 -3.73 -20.38 18.66
C ASP A 184 -2.89 -19.81 17.50
N ARG A 185 -3.54 -19.35 16.41
CA ARG A 185 -2.86 -18.80 15.23
C ARG A 185 -3.05 -17.29 15.05
N CYS A 186 -3.88 -16.64 15.85
CA CYS A 186 -4.00 -15.19 15.83
C CYS A 186 -2.71 -14.55 16.34
N ILE A 187 -2.01 -13.80 15.47
CA ILE A 187 -0.72 -13.16 15.80
C ILE A 187 -0.92 -11.98 16.76
N TRP A 188 -2.00 -11.25 16.61
CA TRP A 188 -2.32 -10.09 17.45
C TRP A 188 -2.93 -10.56 18.77
N ARG A 189 -2.37 -10.07 19.88
CA ARG A 189 -2.67 -10.60 21.22
C ARG A 189 -3.54 -9.67 22.06
N THR A 190 -3.88 -8.48 21.59
CA THR A 190 -4.74 -7.51 22.29
C THR A 190 -5.89 -7.09 21.39
N ALA A 191 -7.03 -6.71 21.99
CA ALA A 191 -8.19 -6.22 21.25
C ALA A 191 -7.81 -5.02 20.40
N ARG A 192 -7.07 -4.06 20.95
CA ARG A 192 -6.60 -2.90 20.23
C ARG A 192 -5.82 -3.27 18.96
N ALA A 193 -4.86 -4.20 19.06
CA ALA A 193 -4.08 -4.60 17.89
C ALA A 193 -4.93 -5.32 16.84
N ILE A 194 -5.91 -6.12 17.25
CA ILE A 194 -6.86 -6.76 16.34
C ILE A 194 -7.74 -5.71 15.66
N ILE A 195 -8.28 -4.77 16.43
CA ILE A 195 -9.17 -3.73 15.94
C ILE A 195 -8.41 -2.81 14.99
N ASP A 196 -7.28 -2.23 15.39
CA ASP A 196 -6.50 -1.28 14.57
C ASP A 196 -6.11 -1.88 13.20
N ASN A 197 -5.66 -3.15 13.19
CA ASN A 197 -5.32 -3.84 11.95
C ASN A 197 -6.55 -4.26 11.14
N SER A 198 -7.65 -4.62 11.80
CA SER A 198 -8.89 -5.01 11.12
C SER A 198 -9.62 -3.80 10.55
N GLU A 199 -9.67 -2.69 11.26
CA GLU A 199 -10.29 -1.44 10.81
C GLU A 199 -9.69 -0.98 9.48
N PHE A 200 -8.36 -0.94 9.39
CA PHE A 200 -7.67 -0.51 8.16
C PHE A 200 -8.05 -1.38 6.95
N VAL A 201 -8.09 -2.70 7.11
CA VAL A 201 -8.43 -3.66 6.05
C VAL A 201 -9.92 -3.64 5.74
N VAL A 202 -10.76 -3.70 6.77
CA VAL A 202 -12.24 -3.71 6.67
C VAL A 202 -12.76 -2.40 6.08
N GLY A 203 -12.24 -1.26 6.58
CA GLY A 203 -12.57 0.06 6.04
C GLY A 203 -12.30 0.16 4.55
N ARG A 204 -11.21 -0.47 4.05
CA ARG A 204 -10.84 -0.51 2.64
C ARG A 204 -11.70 -1.48 1.84
N MET A 205 -11.91 -2.70 2.36
CA MET A 205 -12.70 -3.73 1.69
C MET A 205 -14.14 -3.30 1.44
N TYR A 206 -14.75 -2.68 2.43
CA TYR A 206 -16.17 -2.32 2.42
C TYR A 206 -16.41 -0.82 2.22
N ARG A 207 -15.38 -0.04 1.81
CA ARG A 207 -15.44 1.43 1.73
C ARG A 207 -16.68 1.98 1.04
N LYS A 208 -17.12 1.34 -0.07
CA LYS A 208 -18.31 1.79 -0.82
C LYS A 208 -19.60 1.61 -0.02
N TRP A 209 -19.73 0.49 0.68
CA TRP A 209 -20.92 0.18 1.48
C TRP A 209 -20.95 0.93 2.82
N LEU A 210 -19.77 1.28 3.35
CA LEU A 210 -19.65 2.15 4.52
C LEU A 210 -19.99 3.61 4.16
N ASP A 211 -19.53 4.08 3.00
CA ASP A 211 -19.74 5.46 2.53
C ASP A 211 -21.22 5.72 2.18
N ASP A 212 -21.89 4.77 1.51
CA ASP A 212 -23.30 4.90 1.15
C ASP A 212 -24.28 4.44 2.26
N GLY A 213 -23.76 3.96 3.38
CA GLY A 213 -24.54 3.59 4.56
C GLY A 213 -25.31 2.27 4.43
N ARG A 214 -25.03 1.44 3.39
CA ARG A 214 -25.65 0.11 3.24
C ARG A 214 -25.29 -0.83 4.38
N VAL A 215 -24.11 -0.70 4.95
CA VAL A 215 -23.66 -1.47 6.11
C VAL A 215 -22.95 -0.56 7.12
N ARG A 216 -23.18 -0.81 8.39
CA ARG A 216 -22.41 -0.25 9.49
C ARG A 216 -21.58 -1.38 10.13
N ILE A 217 -20.28 -1.18 10.23
CA ILE A 217 -19.37 -2.13 10.87
C ILE A 217 -18.86 -1.50 12.16
N ARG A 218 -19.00 -2.23 13.27
CA ARG A 218 -18.60 -1.81 14.60
C ARG A 218 -17.49 -2.69 15.14
N PHE A 219 -16.58 -2.11 15.88
CA PHE A 219 -15.53 -2.80 16.62
C PHE A 219 -15.73 -2.58 18.11
N THR A 220 -15.82 -3.66 18.88
CA THR A 220 -16.08 -3.62 20.32
C THR A 220 -15.02 -4.40 21.07
N ALA A 221 -14.56 -3.89 22.21
CA ALA A 221 -13.67 -4.57 23.13
C ALA A 221 -14.29 -4.59 24.53
N PHE A 222 -14.26 -5.73 25.21
CA PHE A 222 -14.72 -5.85 26.59
C PHE A 222 -13.86 -6.82 27.41
N ASN A 223 -13.91 -6.69 28.74
CA ASN A 223 -13.15 -7.54 29.64
C ASN A 223 -14.04 -8.68 30.18
N LEU A 224 -13.56 -9.94 30.07
CA LEU A 224 -14.24 -11.15 30.55
C LEU A 224 -14.41 -11.19 32.08
N ASP A 225 -13.50 -10.53 32.81
CA ASP A 225 -13.55 -10.52 34.27
C ASP A 225 -14.55 -9.47 34.81
N THR A 226 -14.92 -8.50 33.99
CA THR A 226 -15.92 -7.47 34.27
C THR A 226 -16.91 -7.33 33.11
N PRO A 227 -17.76 -8.36 32.88
CA PRO A 227 -18.68 -8.33 31.74
C PRO A 227 -19.63 -7.15 31.79
N GLY A 228 -19.80 -6.48 30.66
CA GLY A 228 -20.68 -5.31 30.48
C GLY A 228 -20.57 -4.77 29.06
N ALA A 229 -21.22 -3.64 28.80
CA ALA A 229 -21.06 -2.96 27.52
C ALA A 229 -19.59 -2.60 27.31
N GLY A 230 -19.03 -3.04 26.17
CA GLY A 230 -17.66 -2.74 25.79
C GLY A 230 -17.52 -1.31 25.22
N ASP A 231 -16.27 -0.86 25.18
CA ASP A 231 -15.92 0.32 24.38
C ASP A 231 -16.04 -0.03 22.89
N TYR A 232 -16.68 0.82 22.10
CA TYR A 232 -16.86 0.56 20.68
C TYR A 232 -16.50 1.76 19.81
N MET A 233 -16.16 1.46 18.55
CA MET A 233 -15.99 2.44 17.49
C MET A 233 -16.61 1.90 16.19
N ASP A 234 -17.12 2.80 15.35
CA ASP A 234 -17.60 2.44 14.02
C ASP A 234 -16.47 2.54 13.00
N ALA A 235 -16.41 1.58 12.06
CA ALA A 235 -15.47 1.62 10.96
C ALA A 235 -15.77 2.79 10.02
N LEU A 236 -14.72 3.46 9.57
CA LEU A 236 -14.79 4.46 8.54
C LEU A 236 -14.29 3.90 7.19
N PRO A 237 -14.79 4.42 6.06
CA PRO A 237 -14.22 4.09 4.76
C PRO A 237 -12.72 4.39 4.72
N ASN A 238 -11.91 3.44 4.24
CA ASN A 238 -10.52 3.65 3.89
C ASN A 238 -10.41 3.65 2.37
N ASP A 239 -10.43 4.82 1.76
CA ASP A 239 -10.41 4.97 0.30
C ASP A 239 -8.99 5.15 -0.23
N PRO A 240 -8.40 4.17 -0.94
CA PRO A 240 -7.09 4.31 -1.58
C PRO A 240 -7.07 5.36 -2.70
N GLY A 241 -8.24 5.70 -3.26
CA GLY A 241 -8.41 6.78 -4.23
C GLY A 241 -8.47 8.16 -3.56
N TYR A 242 -8.70 8.23 -2.24
CA TYR A 242 -8.82 9.46 -1.44
C TYR A 242 -9.79 10.48 -2.03
N LEU A 243 -10.86 10.01 -2.70
CA LEU A 243 -11.91 10.82 -3.31
C LEU A 243 -13.15 10.93 -2.41
N MET A 244 -13.32 10.03 -1.44
CA MET A 244 -14.41 10.07 -0.47
C MET A 244 -14.21 11.20 0.53
N ALA A 245 -15.28 11.85 0.95
CA ALA A 245 -15.22 12.99 1.85
C ALA A 245 -14.86 12.56 3.28
N ARG A 246 -15.62 11.61 3.85
CA ARG A 246 -15.40 11.13 5.22
C ARG A 246 -14.71 9.77 5.21
N THR A 247 -13.49 9.71 5.72
CA THR A 247 -12.67 8.51 5.68
C THR A 247 -11.87 8.32 6.97
N SER A 248 -11.18 7.18 7.08
CA SER A 248 -10.19 6.92 8.15
C SER A 248 -8.85 7.63 7.92
N CYS A 249 -8.71 8.43 6.85
CA CYS A 249 -7.51 9.24 6.64
C CYS A 249 -7.37 10.22 7.80
N PRO A 250 -6.16 10.38 8.39
CA PRO A 250 -5.95 11.37 9.43
C PRO A 250 -6.16 12.82 8.97
N ALA A 251 -6.51 13.70 9.92
CA ALA A 251 -6.63 15.13 9.66
C ALA A 251 -5.40 15.70 8.93
N PRO A 252 -5.57 16.66 8.02
CA PRO A 252 -6.80 17.42 7.74
C PRO A 252 -7.69 16.79 6.65
N TYR A 253 -7.50 15.51 6.31
CA TYR A 253 -8.21 14.82 5.24
C TYR A 253 -9.17 13.71 5.75
N ASP A 254 -9.61 13.83 6.98
CA ASP A 254 -10.61 12.96 7.62
C ASP A 254 -12.04 13.23 7.16
N ASP A 255 -12.31 14.48 6.73
CA ASP A 255 -13.62 14.95 6.23
C ASP A 255 -13.56 15.62 4.84
N THR A 256 -12.39 15.62 4.21
CA THR A 256 -12.16 16.29 2.92
C THR A 256 -11.30 15.39 2.00
N PRO A 257 -11.65 15.25 0.71
CA PRO A 257 -10.85 14.47 -0.22
C PRO A 257 -9.41 14.99 -0.34
N MET A 258 -8.44 14.12 -0.09
CA MET A 258 -7.02 14.42 -0.23
C MET A 258 -6.56 14.43 -1.70
N PHE A 259 -7.20 13.60 -2.53
CA PHE A 259 -6.90 13.53 -3.96
C PHE A 259 -7.98 14.22 -4.78
N GLU A 260 -7.70 14.38 -6.04
CA GLU A 260 -8.61 14.88 -7.07
C GLU A 260 -8.74 13.86 -8.19
N PRO A 261 -9.89 13.85 -8.90
CA PRO A 261 -10.05 13.05 -10.10
C PRO A 261 -8.97 13.37 -11.14
N LEU A 262 -8.44 12.33 -11.80
CA LEU A 262 -7.45 12.54 -12.85
C LEU A 262 -8.04 13.36 -13.99
N GLN A 263 -7.28 14.31 -14.50
CA GLN A 263 -7.56 15.09 -15.69
C GLN A 263 -6.47 14.82 -16.74
N ASP A 264 -6.82 14.95 -18.01
CA ASP A 264 -5.85 14.94 -19.10
C ASP A 264 -5.05 16.26 -19.14
N ASP A 265 -4.11 16.35 -20.08
CA ASP A 265 -3.26 17.54 -20.23
C ASP A 265 -4.03 18.79 -20.69
N ALA A 266 -5.26 18.62 -21.21
CA ALA A 266 -6.18 19.70 -21.57
C ALA A 266 -7.15 20.06 -20.41
N GLY A 267 -7.03 19.45 -19.25
CA GLY A 267 -7.89 19.65 -18.08
C GLY A 267 -9.26 18.97 -18.17
N GLN A 268 -9.45 18.05 -19.12
CA GLN A 268 -10.71 17.32 -19.23
C GLN A 268 -10.71 16.10 -18.30
N PRO A 269 -11.89 15.69 -17.77
CA PRO A 269 -11.99 14.51 -16.92
C PRO A 269 -11.47 13.25 -17.62
N ASP A 270 -10.51 12.56 -16.99
CA ASP A 270 -9.90 11.30 -17.46
C ASP A 270 -9.84 10.26 -16.33
N MET A 271 -10.78 10.38 -15.38
CA MET A 271 -10.77 9.58 -14.16
C MET A 271 -11.46 8.23 -14.29
N ASP A 272 -12.50 8.11 -15.11
CA ASP A 272 -13.32 6.90 -15.23
C ASP A 272 -13.22 6.32 -16.64
N LYS A 273 -12.80 5.06 -16.73
CA LYS A 273 -12.78 4.29 -17.97
C LYS A 273 -13.58 3.01 -17.81
N VAL A 274 -14.37 2.67 -18.82
CA VAL A 274 -15.16 1.43 -18.84
C VAL A 274 -14.74 0.60 -20.05
N PHE A 275 -14.10 -0.53 -19.78
CA PHE A 275 -13.72 -1.52 -20.78
C PHE A 275 -14.84 -2.55 -20.91
N GLN A 276 -15.31 -2.81 -22.13
CA GLN A 276 -16.21 -3.92 -22.42
C GLN A 276 -15.39 -5.16 -22.72
N VAL A 277 -15.24 -6.01 -21.73
CA VAL A 277 -14.45 -7.23 -21.81
C VAL A 277 -15.33 -8.38 -22.28
N GLU A 278 -14.98 -8.99 -23.40
CA GLU A 278 -15.65 -10.17 -23.90
C GLU A 278 -15.05 -11.43 -23.26
N PHE A 279 -15.87 -12.21 -22.57
CA PHE A 279 -15.47 -13.45 -21.94
C PHE A 279 -16.60 -14.49 -22.03
N ARG A 280 -16.28 -15.68 -22.54
CA ARG A 280 -17.25 -16.77 -22.75
C ARG A 280 -18.47 -16.38 -23.60
N GLY A 281 -18.28 -15.48 -24.55
CA GLY A 281 -19.34 -15.04 -25.48
C GLY A 281 -20.24 -13.94 -24.94
N GLU A 282 -20.00 -13.42 -23.73
CA GLU A 282 -20.72 -12.31 -23.13
C GLU A 282 -19.78 -11.11 -22.91
N ARG A 283 -20.36 -9.90 -22.91
CA ARG A 283 -19.63 -8.65 -22.64
C ARG A 283 -19.89 -8.17 -21.23
N HIS A 284 -18.82 -7.94 -20.50
CA HIS A 284 -18.86 -7.51 -19.11
C HIS A 284 -18.08 -6.20 -18.92
N PRO A 285 -18.61 -5.23 -18.16
CA PRO A 285 -17.92 -3.98 -17.90
C PRO A 285 -16.80 -4.18 -16.86
N VAL A 286 -15.60 -3.70 -17.17
CA VAL A 286 -14.52 -3.49 -16.21
C VAL A 286 -14.32 -1.99 -16.09
N ARG A 287 -14.55 -1.43 -14.91
CA ARG A 287 -14.38 -0.01 -14.66
C ARG A 287 -13.02 0.24 -14.04
N VAL A 288 -12.28 1.20 -14.58
CA VAL A 288 -11.01 1.65 -14.02
C VAL A 288 -11.14 3.13 -13.65
N ARG A 289 -10.80 3.46 -12.40
CA ARG A 289 -10.85 4.82 -11.88
C ARG A 289 -9.46 5.29 -11.48
N PHE A 290 -9.14 6.54 -11.80
CA PHE A 290 -7.85 7.16 -11.53
C PHE A 290 -8.01 8.43 -10.70
N SER A 291 -7.11 8.62 -9.74
CA SER A 291 -7.01 9.84 -8.92
C SER A 291 -5.56 10.19 -8.63
N ARG A 292 -5.30 11.45 -8.35
CA ARG A 292 -3.98 11.93 -7.94
C ARG A 292 -4.08 12.89 -6.76
N ALA A 293 -3.02 12.98 -5.98
CA ALA A 293 -2.98 13.89 -4.85
C ALA A 293 -3.07 15.35 -5.30
N LYS A 294 -3.87 16.13 -4.56
CA LYS A 294 -3.91 17.58 -4.69
C LYS A 294 -2.55 18.18 -4.33
N SER A 295 -2.23 19.31 -4.93
CA SER A 295 -0.95 19.98 -4.71
C SER A 295 -0.70 20.32 -3.24
N GLU A 296 -1.74 20.84 -2.54
CA GLU A 296 -1.68 21.17 -1.12
C GLU A 296 -1.47 19.97 -0.20
N ALA A 297 -1.90 18.78 -0.60
CA ALA A 297 -1.65 17.55 0.16
C ALA A 297 -0.19 17.12 0.11
N ARG A 298 0.49 17.40 -1.01
CA ARG A 298 1.90 17.06 -1.23
C ARG A 298 2.87 18.14 -0.76
N ILE A 299 2.42 19.38 -0.76
CA ILE A 299 3.20 20.57 -0.43
C ILE A 299 2.41 21.35 0.63
N PRO A 300 2.38 20.82 1.87
CA PRO A 300 1.63 21.47 2.95
C PRO A 300 2.19 22.85 3.27
N ALA A 301 1.31 23.76 3.68
CA ALA A 301 1.72 25.07 4.16
C ALA A 301 2.72 24.91 5.33
N GLY A 302 3.90 25.51 5.22
CA GLY A 302 4.97 25.37 6.21
C GLY A 302 6.14 24.47 5.78
N GLY A 303 6.08 23.85 4.58
CA GLY A 303 7.23 23.18 3.97
C GLY A 303 7.61 21.82 4.60
N SER A 304 6.73 21.24 5.42
CA SER A 304 6.95 19.90 5.98
C SER A 304 6.87 18.83 4.89
N ASP A 305 7.65 17.75 5.05
CA ASP A 305 7.51 16.57 4.18
C ASP A 305 6.16 15.89 4.42
N ALA A 306 5.26 16.03 3.46
CA ALA A 306 3.93 15.43 3.50
C ALA A 306 3.95 13.92 3.77
N GLY A 307 4.97 13.21 3.27
CA GLY A 307 5.14 11.77 3.49
C GLY A 307 5.41 11.37 4.94
N ARG A 308 5.83 12.30 5.79
CA ARG A 308 6.07 12.09 7.24
C ARG A 308 4.87 12.43 8.10
N LEU A 309 3.91 13.17 7.57
CA LEU A 309 2.66 13.49 8.26
C LEU A 309 1.77 12.24 8.34
N ASP A 310 0.83 12.22 9.27
CA ASP A 310 0.04 11.02 9.53
C ASP A 310 -0.80 10.60 8.33
N TYR A 311 -1.37 11.55 7.59
CA TYR A 311 -2.06 11.25 6.32
C TYR A 311 -1.11 10.71 5.23
N GLY A 312 0.15 11.17 5.17
CA GLY A 312 1.15 10.65 4.25
C GLY A 312 1.64 9.24 4.62
N LYS A 313 1.69 8.90 5.93
CA LYS A 313 1.91 7.54 6.42
C LYS A 313 0.72 6.63 6.09
N HIS A 314 -0.51 7.15 6.24
CA HIS A 314 -1.73 6.46 5.85
C HIS A 314 -1.72 6.15 4.34
N ALA A 315 -1.37 7.13 3.51
CA ALA A 315 -1.24 6.94 2.07
C ALA A 315 -0.20 5.89 1.69
N LYS A 316 0.92 5.81 2.41
CA LYS A 316 1.94 4.77 2.22
C LYS A 316 1.38 3.34 2.41
N ASN A 317 0.41 3.16 3.30
CA ASN A 317 -0.20 1.85 3.55
C ASN A 317 -1.26 1.47 2.49
N ASN A 318 -1.67 2.41 1.65
CA ASN A 318 -2.63 2.23 0.56
C ASN A 318 -2.00 2.28 -0.84
N VAL A 319 -0.69 2.06 -0.95
CA VAL A 319 0.02 2.04 -2.24
C VAL A 319 -0.35 0.79 -3.03
N GLY A 320 -0.81 0.98 -4.28
CA GLY A 320 -1.14 -0.11 -5.19
C GLY A 320 -2.40 0.15 -6.01
N VAL A 321 -2.75 -0.83 -6.84
CA VAL A 321 -4.00 -0.86 -7.58
C VAL A 321 -5.05 -1.59 -6.75
N SER A 322 -6.13 -0.91 -6.38
CA SER A 322 -7.25 -1.52 -5.64
C SER A 322 -8.09 -2.37 -6.58
N ILE A 323 -8.04 -3.68 -6.42
CA ILE A 323 -8.80 -4.63 -7.22
C ILE A 323 -10.13 -4.92 -6.51
N MET A 324 -11.22 -4.45 -7.12
CA MET A 324 -12.59 -4.58 -6.63
C MET A 324 -13.36 -5.63 -7.41
N ARG A 325 -14.19 -6.40 -6.70
CA ARG A 325 -15.15 -7.35 -7.27
C ARG A 325 -16.52 -7.08 -6.71
N ALA A 326 -17.44 -6.69 -7.54
CA ALA A 326 -18.80 -6.33 -7.11
C ALA A 326 -18.79 -5.35 -5.92
N GLU A 327 -18.02 -4.26 -6.04
CA GLU A 327 -17.88 -3.19 -5.04
C GLU A 327 -17.15 -3.58 -3.74
N ARG A 328 -16.67 -4.82 -3.60
CA ARG A 328 -15.85 -5.28 -2.48
C ARG A 328 -14.40 -5.43 -2.92
N GLU A 329 -13.44 -4.84 -2.20
CA GLU A 329 -12.02 -4.99 -2.53
C GLU A 329 -11.52 -6.41 -2.22
N LEU A 330 -10.88 -7.04 -3.23
CA LEU A 330 -10.19 -8.32 -3.08
C LEU A 330 -8.79 -8.11 -2.49
N GLU A 331 -8.03 -7.20 -3.10
CA GLU A 331 -6.66 -6.90 -2.70
C GLU A 331 -6.19 -5.54 -3.20
N MET A 332 -5.11 -5.08 -2.59
CA MET A 332 -4.27 -3.99 -3.09
C MET A 332 -3.10 -4.62 -3.84
N ASP A 333 -3.15 -4.62 -5.16
CA ASP A 333 -2.10 -5.18 -6.01
C ASP A 333 -0.94 -4.21 -6.17
N GLN A 334 0.28 -4.68 -5.94
CA GLN A 334 1.51 -3.88 -6.00
C GLN A 334 2.37 -4.19 -7.23
N SER A 335 1.87 -4.99 -8.18
CA SER A 335 2.65 -5.42 -9.33
C SER A 335 3.06 -4.26 -10.25
N LEU A 336 2.26 -3.19 -10.31
CA LEU A 336 2.54 -1.97 -11.07
C LEU A 336 3.24 -0.86 -10.26
N VAL A 337 3.58 -1.13 -8.99
CA VAL A 337 4.22 -0.16 -8.10
C VAL A 337 5.73 -0.15 -8.30
N ILE A 338 6.31 1.03 -8.46
CA ILE A 338 7.77 1.21 -8.46
C ILE A 338 8.24 1.18 -7.01
N GLN A 339 8.90 0.09 -6.62
CA GLN A 339 9.40 -0.13 -5.27
C GLN A 339 10.31 1.04 -4.84
N TYR A 340 10.08 1.53 -3.62
CA TYR A 340 10.85 2.61 -2.99
C TYR A 340 10.68 4.02 -3.59
N ASP A 341 9.84 4.22 -4.63
CA ASP A 341 9.55 5.56 -5.13
C ASP A 341 8.50 6.24 -4.23
N PRO A 342 8.83 7.35 -3.54
CA PRO A 342 7.88 8.06 -2.67
C PRO A 342 6.69 8.68 -3.42
N VAL A 343 6.74 8.77 -4.75
CA VAL A 343 5.63 9.24 -5.59
C VAL A 343 4.46 8.26 -5.57
N GLU A 344 4.73 6.96 -5.37
CA GLU A 344 3.71 5.91 -5.47
C GLU A 344 2.54 6.05 -4.48
N ARG A 345 2.73 6.75 -3.37
CA ARG A 345 1.66 7.01 -2.38
C ARG A 345 0.70 8.14 -2.78
N TRP A 346 0.95 8.83 -3.90
CA TRP A 346 0.25 10.05 -4.27
C TRP A 346 -0.66 9.88 -5.49
N TRP A 347 -0.91 8.65 -5.89
CA TRP A 347 -1.89 8.29 -6.91
C TRP A 347 -2.81 7.17 -6.40
N GLY A 348 -4.02 7.10 -6.94
CA GLY A 348 -4.99 6.04 -6.68
C GLY A 348 -5.48 5.43 -7.98
N VAL A 349 -5.54 4.11 -8.03
CA VAL A 349 -6.15 3.35 -9.13
C VAL A 349 -7.07 2.29 -8.55
N GLU A 350 -8.32 2.27 -9.02
CA GLU A 350 -9.33 1.27 -8.67
C GLU A 350 -9.76 0.54 -9.94
N VAL A 351 -9.76 -0.79 -9.91
CA VAL A 351 -10.29 -1.65 -10.97
C VAL A 351 -11.47 -2.42 -10.41
N ASP A 352 -12.68 -2.22 -10.94
CA ASP A 352 -13.90 -2.90 -10.47
C ASP A 352 -14.50 -3.75 -11.59
N PHE A 353 -14.76 -5.03 -11.29
CA PHE A 353 -15.27 -6.00 -12.23
C PHE A 353 -16.37 -6.88 -11.62
N PRO A 354 -17.30 -7.41 -12.45
CA PRO A 354 -18.36 -8.29 -12.00
C PRO A 354 -17.86 -9.72 -11.75
N PRO A 355 -18.58 -10.52 -10.92
CA PRO A 355 -18.25 -11.91 -10.61
C PRO A 355 -18.10 -12.84 -11.83
N ALA A 356 -18.77 -12.53 -12.94
CA ALA A 356 -18.65 -13.29 -14.19
C ALA A 356 -17.21 -13.34 -14.74
N LEU A 357 -16.35 -12.40 -14.35
CA LEU A 357 -14.95 -12.33 -14.75
C LEU A 357 -13.98 -12.97 -13.75
N ASP A 358 -14.44 -13.68 -12.72
CA ASP A 358 -13.59 -14.30 -11.68
C ASP A 358 -12.49 -15.17 -12.30
N ASP A 359 -12.84 -16.02 -13.25
CA ASP A 359 -11.87 -16.93 -13.87
C ASP A 359 -10.86 -16.17 -14.76
N LEU A 360 -11.29 -15.09 -15.42
CA LEU A 360 -10.42 -14.23 -16.22
C LEU A 360 -9.39 -13.50 -15.34
N PHE A 361 -9.84 -12.93 -14.23
CA PHE A 361 -8.95 -12.26 -13.27
C PHE A 361 -8.14 -13.23 -12.41
N GLY A 362 -8.50 -14.52 -12.41
CA GLY A 362 -7.85 -15.55 -11.59
C GLY A 362 -8.14 -15.37 -10.10
N VAL A 363 -9.41 -15.08 -9.76
CA VAL A 363 -9.83 -14.90 -8.36
C VAL A 363 -9.68 -16.19 -7.59
N THR A 364 -8.95 -16.14 -6.48
CA THR A 364 -8.73 -17.29 -5.60
C THR A 364 -9.97 -17.63 -4.76
N ASN A 365 -10.06 -18.89 -4.32
CA ASN A 365 -11.20 -19.39 -3.53
C ASN A 365 -11.45 -18.60 -2.23
N ASN A 366 -10.39 -18.09 -1.62
CA ASN A 366 -10.46 -17.24 -0.42
C ASN A 366 -10.62 -15.75 -0.76
N LYS A 367 -10.86 -15.39 -2.02
CA LYS A 367 -11.10 -14.02 -2.50
C LYS A 367 -10.05 -12.98 -2.03
N GLN A 368 -8.79 -13.39 -1.97
CA GLN A 368 -7.70 -12.54 -1.48
C GLN A 368 -6.72 -12.14 -2.58
N SER A 369 -6.94 -12.55 -3.82
CA SER A 369 -6.09 -12.17 -4.95
C SER A 369 -6.77 -12.37 -6.29
N ALA A 370 -6.31 -11.58 -7.27
CA ALA A 370 -6.61 -11.66 -8.70
C ALA A 370 -5.33 -12.07 -9.46
N ARG A 371 -4.97 -13.35 -9.40
CA ARG A 371 -3.66 -13.85 -9.83
C ARG A 371 -3.31 -13.53 -11.27
N ASN A 372 -4.26 -13.68 -12.20
CA ASN A 372 -4.00 -13.40 -13.61
C ASN A 372 -3.72 -11.91 -13.87
N PHE A 373 -4.36 -11.01 -13.10
CA PHE A 373 -4.06 -9.59 -13.15
C PHE A 373 -2.62 -9.32 -12.66
N ALA A 374 -2.26 -9.81 -11.48
CA ALA A 374 -0.94 -9.62 -10.91
C ALA A 374 0.18 -10.19 -11.81
N ASP A 375 -0.02 -11.38 -12.37
CA ASP A 375 0.96 -12.02 -13.25
C ASP A 375 1.18 -11.23 -14.55
N LEU A 376 0.11 -10.74 -15.17
CA LEU A 376 0.21 -9.91 -16.37
C LEU A 376 0.83 -8.55 -16.07
N ALA A 377 0.41 -7.89 -14.98
CA ALA A 377 0.95 -6.60 -14.56
C ALA A 377 2.45 -6.67 -14.26
N LYS A 378 2.92 -7.75 -13.64
CA LYS A 378 4.34 -7.99 -13.35
C LYS A 378 5.17 -8.17 -14.62
N ASN A 379 4.64 -8.91 -15.60
CA ASN A 379 5.30 -9.09 -16.89
C ASN A 379 5.44 -7.77 -17.68
N GLU A 380 4.52 -6.84 -17.51
CA GLU A 380 4.58 -5.49 -18.12
C GLU A 380 5.77 -4.68 -17.57
N ILE A 381 5.97 -4.68 -16.24
CA ILE A 381 7.09 -3.97 -15.60
C ILE A 381 8.44 -4.61 -15.93
N ASP A 382 8.53 -5.94 -15.90
CA ASP A 382 9.79 -6.68 -16.09
C ASP A 382 10.30 -6.66 -17.53
N GLY A 383 9.56 -6.02 -18.44
CA GLY A 383 10.06 -5.68 -19.78
C GLY A 383 9.80 -6.71 -20.88
N VAL A 384 8.89 -7.67 -20.66
CA VAL A 384 8.43 -8.56 -21.74
C VAL A 384 7.75 -7.74 -22.86
N LEU A 385 7.10 -6.62 -22.49
CA LEU A 385 6.50 -5.68 -23.44
C LEU A 385 7.48 -4.58 -23.92
N LYS A 386 8.63 -4.36 -23.27
CA LYS A 386 9.60 -3.31 -23.69
C LYS A 386 10.12 -3.47 -25.12
N ASN A 387 10.07 -4.67 -25.68
CA ASN A 387 10.52 -4.98 -27.05
C ASN A 387 9.36 -5.37 -27.98
N ARG A 388 8.09 -5.27 -27.54
CA ARG A 388 6.92 -5.70 -28.32
C ARG A 388 5.80 -4.68 -28.20
N THR A 389 5.01 -4.52 -29.25
CA THR A 389 3.80 -3.70 -29.20
C THR A 389 2.65 -4.49 -28.56
N LEU A 390 1.71 -3.77 -27.94
CA LEU A 390 0.47 -4.39 -27.41
C LEU A 390 -0.21 -5.27 -28.47
N SER A 391 -0.27 -4.80 -29.73
CA SER A 391 -0.87 -5.51 -30.85
C SER A 391 -0.18 -6.86 -31.13
N GLN A 392 1.16 -6.92 -31.04
CA GLN A 392 1.93 -8.16 -31.23
C GLN A 392 1.64 -9.15 -30.11
N THR A 393 1.63 -8.69 -28.86
CA THR A 393 1.35 -9.54 -27.71
C THR A 393 -0.09 -10.07 -27.72
N LEU A 394 -1.07 -9.23 -28.08
CA LEU A 394 -2.46 -9.66 -28.26
C LEU A 394 -2.62 -10.66 -29.43
N GLY A 395 -1.78 -10.56 -30.47
CA GLY A 395 -1.70 -11.55 -31.54
C GLY A 395 -1.25 -12.91 -31.00
N GLU A 396 -0.17 -12.94 -30.24
CA GLU A 396 0.34 -14.17 -29.59
C GLU A 396 -0.69 -14.81 -28.63
N PHE A 397 -1.43 -14.00 -27.86
CA PHE A 397 -2.49 -14.52 -26.97
C PHE A 397 -3.61 -15.18 -27.78
N ARG A 398 -4.00 -14.59 -28.91
CA ARG A 398 -4.97 -15.19 -29.82
C ARG A 398 -4.48 -16.47 -30.48
N ASP A 399 -3.22 -16.49 -30.92
CA ASP A 399 -2.60 -17.65 -31.57
C ASP A 399 -2.43 -18.84 -30.60
N ASN A 400 -2.32 -18.55 -29.30
CA ASN A 400 -2.21 -19.53 -28.21
C ASN A 400 -3.52 -19.85 -27.51
N ASP A 401 -4.66 -19.33 -27.99
CA ASP A 401 -5.98 -19.44 -27.34
C ASP A 401 -5.98 -18.98 -25.87
N ASP A 402 -5.12 -18.01 -25.51
CA ASP A 402 -5.06 -17.45 -24.15
C ASP A 402 -6.21 -16.45 -23.94
N PRO A 403 -7.15 -16.73 -23.04
CA PRO A 403 -8.32 -15.86 -22.82
C PRO A 403 -7.99 -14.52 -22.14
N ARG A 404 -6.77 -14.31 -21.66
CA ARG A 404 -6.37 -13.13 -20.86
C ARG A 404 -6.06 -11.89 -21.70
N GLY A 405 -6.14 -11.96 -23.04
CA GLY A 405 -5.89 -10.82 -23.93
C GLY A 405 -6.66 -9.54 -23.57
N PRO A 406 -7.97 -9.58 -23.28
CA PRO A 406 -8.73 -8.40 -22.86
C PRO A 406 -8.20 -7.78 -21.56
N LEU A 407 -7.74 -8.61 -20.60
CA LEU A 407 -7.18 -8.15 -19.35
C LEU A 407 -5.83 -7.42 -19.57
N LEU A 408 -5.00 -7.91 -20.49
CA LEU A 408 -3.76 -7.24 -20.88
C LEU A 408 -4.02 -5.82 -21.43
N THR A 409 -5.12 -5.63 -22.17
CA THR A 409 -5.51 -4.30 -22.67
C THR A 409 -5.81 -3.33 -21.52
N VAL A 410 -6.54 -3.80 -20.51
CA VAL A 410 -6.83 -3.01 -19.29
C VAL A 410 -5.54 -2.64 -18.55
N ILE A 411 -4.64 -3.61 -18.35
CA ILE A 411 -3.37 -3.39 -17.63
C ILE A 411 -2.47 -2.41 -18.38
N ASN A 412 -2.38 -2.52 -19.70
CA ASN A 412 -1.59 -1.59 -20.51
C ASN A 412 -2.13 -0.16 -20.42
N ASP A 413 -3.45 0.03 -20.41
CA ASP A 413 -4.05 1.36 -20.22
C ASP A 413 -3.73 1.92 -18.82
N ILE A 414 -3.82 1.09 -17.77
CA ILE A 414 -3.45 1.48 -16.41
C ILE A 414 -1.97 1.90 -16.35
N SER A 415 -1.07 1.12 -16.97
CA SER A 415 0.37 1.41 -17.00
C SER A 415 0.66 2.77 -17.66
N ASN A 416 -0.01 3.07 -18.78
CA ASN A 416 0.13 4.37 -19.47
C ASN A 416 -0.37 5.53 -18.60
N HIS A 417 -1.50 5.37 -17.90
CA HIS A 417 -2.02 6.39 -16.99
C HIS A 417 -1.11 6.59 -15.78
N LEU A 418 -0.56 5.50 -15.21
CA LEU A 418 0.42 5.59 -14.13
C LEU A 418 1.68 6.33 -14.54
N ALA A 419 2.20 6.08 -15.75
CA ALA A 419 3.37 6.79 -16.27
C ALA A 419 3.10 8.30 -16.36
N ARG A 420 1.92 8.69 -16.88
CA ARG A 420 1.50 10.11 -16.97
C ARG A 420 1.30 10.73 -15.58
N MET A 421 0.59 10.05 -14.65
CA MET A 421 0.38 10.54 -13.30
C MET A 421 1.71 10.74 -12.55
N ARG A 422 2.63 9.78 -12.67
CA ARG A 422 3.98 9.90 -12.09
C ARG A 422 4.73 11.12 -12.61
N SER A 423 4.67 11.38 -13.92
CA SER A 423 5.26 12.60 -14.52
C SER A 423 4.64 13.87 -13.94
N GLN A 424 3.30 13.97 -13.97
CA GLN A 424 2.58 15.14 -13.43
C GLN A 424 2.87 15.37 -11.94
N LEU A 425 2.94 14.29 -11.14
CA LEU A 425 3.27 14.39 -9.72
C LEU A 425 4.73 14.83 -9.49
N LYS A 426 5.67 14.43 -10.33
CA LYS A 426 7.06 14.89 -10.27
C LYS A 426 7.16 16.37 -10.62
N ASP A 427 6.48 16.80 -11.67
CA ASP A 427 6.47 18.20 -12.12
C ASP A 427 5.89 19.15 -11.05
N GLN A 428 4.81 18.75 -10.36
CA GLN A 428 4.26 19.51 -9.23
C GLN A 428 5.32 19.75 -8.13
N ARG A 429 6.09 18.74 -7.78
CA ARG A 429 7.11 18.83 -6.72
C ARG A 429 8.33 19.63 -7.19
N ALA A 430 8.76 19.44 -8.42
CA ALA A 430 9.86 20.21 -9.01
C ALA A 430 9.53 21.71 -9.02
N GLY A 431 8.32 22.08 -9.45
CA GLY A 431 7.83 23.47 -9.44
C GLY A 431 7.88 24.11 -8.06
N ALA A 432 7.38 23.43 -7.03
CA ALA A 432 7.35 23.93 -5.66
C ALA A 432 8.75 24.05 -5.03
N ARG A 433 9.62 23.06 -5.26
CA ARG A 433 11.00 23.08 -4.74
C ARG A 433 11.82 24.20 -5.38
N THR A 434 11.63 24.47 -6.66
CA THR A 434 12.33 25.55 -7.35
C THR A 434 11.84 26.92 -6.89
N LEU A 435 10.54 27.08 -6.62
CA LEU A 435 9.99 28.31 -6.03
C LEU A 435 10.52 28.52 -4.59
N ALA A 436 10.63 27.45 -3.80
CA ALA A 436 11.18 27.51 -2.45
C ALA A 436 12.70 27.79 -2.45
N ALA A 437 13.45 27.22 -3.39
CA ALA A 437 14.87 27.47 -3.57
C ALA A 437 15.13 28.90 -4.08
N ALA A 438 14.30 29.42 -4.98
CA ALA A 438 14.38 30.80 -5.44
C ALA A 438 14.06 31.82 -4.33
N ALA A 439 13.14 31.48 -3.40
CA ALA A 439 12.82 32.31 -2.24
C ALA A 439 13.88 32.26 -1.12
N LYS A 440 14.75 31.24 -1.07
CA LYS A 440 15.85 31.07 -0.11
C LYS A 440 17.20 31.63 -0.59
N SER A 441 17.21 32.46 -1.61
CA SER A 441 18.38 32.95 -2.36
C SER A 441 19.41 33.80 -1.57
N GLU A 442 19.39 33.83 -0.24
CA GLU A 442 20.29 34.69 0.56
C GLU A 442 21.46 33.97 1.26
N ALA A 443 21.68 32.67 1.07
CA ALA A 443 22.77 31.95 1.75
C ALA A 443 23.64 31.14 0.79
N PHE A 444 24.51 31.82 0.03
CA PHE A 444 25.50 31.20 -0.89
C PHE A 444 26.87 30.98 -0.26
N ALA A 445 26.98 30.84 1.05
CA ALA A 445 28.29 30.74 1.72
C ALA A 445 29.18 29.60 1.19
N PRO A 446 28.70 28.37 0.95
CA PRO A 446 29.54 27.29 0.40
C PRO A 446 29.99 27.56 -1.04
N GLU A 447 29.12 28.08 -1.91
CA GLU A 447 29.42 28.37 -3.32
C GLU A 447 30.40 29.56 -3.46
N GLN A 448 30.28 30.55 -2.57
CA GLN A 448 31.20 31.70 -2.54
C GLN A 448 32.61 31.26 -2.11
N GLU A 449 32.70 30.47 -1.02
CA GLU A 449 33.96 29.95 -0.55
C GLU A 449 34.62 29.01 -1.57
N ALA A 450 33.85 28.09 -2.16
CA ALA A 450 34.32 27.21 -3.22
C ALA A 450 34.80 28.00 -4.45
N THR A 451 34.13 29.11 -4.82
CA THR A 451 34.54 29.98 -5.90
C THR A 451 35.89 30.64 -5.60
N ALA A 452 36.10 31.14 -4.39
CA ALA A 452 37.38 31.73 -4.00
C ALA A 452 38.52 30.69 -4.03
N ARG A 453 38.27 29.48 -3.51
CA ARG A 453 39.30 28.41 -3.54
C ARG A 453 39.58 27.91 -4.96
N THR A 454 38.60 27.94 -5.85
CA THR A 454 38.84 27.61 -7.28
C THR A 454 39.77 28.60 -7.92
N LYS A 455 39.67 29.89 -7.63
CA LYS A 455 40.61 30.92 -8.14
C LYS A 455 42.03 30.64 -7.67
N GLN A 456 42.23 30.29 -6.41
CA GLN A 456 43.56 29.91 -5.90
C GLN A 456 44.13 28.68 -6.61
N ARG A 457 43.27 27.67 -6.90
CA ARG A 457 43.66 26.47 -7.67
C ARG A 457 44.02 26.81 -9.13
N GLN A 458 43.28 27.71 -9.76
CA GLN A 458 43.58 28.20 -11.11
C GLN A 458 44.96 28.91 -11.15
N GLU A 459 45.25 29.76 -10.18
CA GLU A 459 46.55 30.40 -9.99
C GLU A 459 47.69 29.39 -9.77
N ALA A 460 47.40 28.27 -9.12
CA ALA A 460 48.32 27.13 -8.94
C ALA A 460 48.45 26.23 -10.19
N GLY A 461 47.76 26.56 -11.29
CA GLY A 461 47.83 25.84 -12.57
C GLY A 461 46.79 24.74 -12.77
N HIS A 462 45.85 24.56 -11.84
CA HIS A 462 44.78 23.59 -11.97
C HIS A 462 43.56 24.21 -12.70
N THR A 463 43.42 23.99 -13.99
CA THR A 463 42.34 24.52 -14.80
C THR A 463 41.41 23.43 -15.31
N GLY A 464 40.07 23.67 -15.24
CA GLY A 464 39.03 22.80 -15.76
C GLY A 464 38.42 23.30 -17.08
N SER A 465 37.47 22.53 -17.63
CA SER A 465 36.76 22.92 -18.86
C SER A 465 35.93 24.19 -18.68
N SER A 466 35.27 24.34 -17.52
CA SER A 466 34.44 25.52 -17.23
C SER A 466 35.25 26.83 -17.14
N ASP A 467 36.57 26.77 -16.88
CA ASP A 467 37.41 27.95 -16.76
C ASP A 467 37.68 28.59 -18.14
N ARG A 468 37.72 27.76 -19.19
CA ARG A 468 37.84 28.24 -20.58
C ARG A 468 36.59 29.00 -21.03
N ASP A 469 35.44 28.62 -20.53
CA ASP A 469 34.15 29.19 -20.86
C ASP A 469 33.86 30.49 -20.08
N GLU A 470 34.71 30.86 -19.09
CA GLU A 470 34.58 32.12 -18.35
C GLU A 470 34.74 33.35 -19.25
N SER A 471 35.47 33.24 -20.34
CA SER A 471 35.67 34.32 -21.30
C SER A 471 34.53 34.51 -22.30
N LEU A 472 33.52 33.64 -22.33
CA LEU A 472 32.36 33.75 -23.23
C LEU A 472 31.51 34.99 -22.89
N PRO A 473 30.85 35.60 -23.91
CA PRO A 473 29.90 36.69 -23.70
C PRO A 473 28.77 36.27 -22.73
N GLN A 474 28.26 37.21 -21.92
CA GLN A 474 27.23 36.92 -20.93
C GLN A 474 25.95 36.38 -21.55
N ASP A 475 25.54 36.89 -22.71
CA ASP A 475 24.36 36.39 -23.44
C ASP A 475 24.54 34.93 -23.85
N THR A 476 25.73 34.58 -24.39
CA THR A 476 26.05 33.18 -24.74
C THR A 476 26.07 32.27 -23.52
N LYS A 477 26.63 32.73 -22.39
CA LYS A 477 26.60 31.98 -21.14
C LYS A 477 25.16 31.74 -20.66
N ARG A 478 24.30 32.79 -20.77
CA ARG A 478 22.90 32.68 -20.35
C ARG A 478 22.12 31.70 -21.22
N GLU A 479 22.25 31.76 -22.53
CA GLU A 479 21.62 30.83 -23.48
C GLU A 479 22.07 29.38 -23.23
N ASN A 480 23.38 29.15 -23.06
CA ASN A 480 23.95 27.84 -22.79
C ASN A 480 23.51 27.31 -21.42
N THR A 481 23.41 28.19 -20.41
CA THR A 481 22.94 27.82 -19.07
C THR A 481 21.45 27.45 -19.11
N GLU A 482 20.63 28.24 -19.80
CA GLU A 482 19.21 27.95 -20.00
C GLU A 482 19.02 26.60 -20.69
N GLN A 483 19.75 26.35 -21.78
CA GLN A 483 19.67 25.05 -22.45
C GLN A 483 20.13 23.90 -21.55
N THR A 484 21.21 24.08 -20.78
CA THR A 484 21.69 23.08 -19.82
C THR A 484 20.66 22.78 -18.74
N LEU A 485 19.96 23.79 -18.22
CA LEU A 485 18.90 23.65 -17.23
C LEU A 485 17.68 22.91 -17.81
N ARG A 486 17.34 23.15 -19.05
CA ARG A 486 16.29 22.42 -19.78
C ARG A 486 16.68 20.96 -20.00
N ASP A 487 17.92 20.69 -20.37
CA ASP A 487 18.45 19.34 -20.60
C ASP A 487 18.46 18.47 -19.32
N ILE A 488 18.46 19.09 -18.14
CA ILE A 488 18.31 18.40 -16.85
C ILE A 488 16.86 18.39 -16.35
N GLY A 489 15.90 18.77 -17.20
CA GLY A 489 14.47 18.61 -16.94
C GLY A 489 13.77 19.81 -16.29
N LEU A 490 14.36 20.99 -16.22
CA LEU A 490 13.68 22.18 -15.70
C LEU A 490 12.68 22.76 -16.73
N PRO A 491 11.50 23.23 -16.29
CA PRO A 491 10.55 23.95 -17.13
C PRO A 491 11.16 25.22 -17.76
N MET A 492 10.73 25.58 -18.98
CA MET A 492 11.32 26.65 -19.77
C MET A 492 11.38 28.01 -19.04
N GLU A 493 10.28 28.45 -18.42
CA GLU A 493 10.23 29.72 -17.69
C GLU A 493 11.20 29.75 -16.50
N MET A 494 11.34 28.62 -15.81
CA MET A 494 12.25 28.48 -14.67
C MET A 494 13.71 28.43 -15.15
N ALA A 495 14.01 27.69 -16.20
CA ALA A 495 15.34 27.60 -16.77
C ALA A 495 15.81 29.00 -17.21
N HIS A 496 14.92 29.80 -17.83
CA HIS A 496 15.21 31.15 -18.24
C HIS A 496 15.54 32.09 -17.06
N SER A 497 14.67 32.11 -16.03
CA SER A 497 14.87 32.92 -14.81
C SER A 497 16.13 32.53 -14.06
N LEU A 498 16.35 31.23 -13.86
CA LEU A 498 17.49 30.70 -13.12
C LEU A 498 18.81 30.92 -13.87
N ALA A 499 18.82 30.81 -15.22
CA ALA A 499 20.00 31.09 -16.04
C ALA A 499 20.45 32.56 -15.93
N ALA A 500 19.49 33.50 -15.90
CA ALA A 500 19.79 34.90 -15.67
C ALA A 500 20.47 35.14 -14.32
N ASN A 501 19.94 34.50 -13.24
CA ASN A 501 20.50 34.63 -11.89
C ASN A 501 21.90 34.00 -11.79
N ILE A 502 22.10 32.78 -12.33
CA ILE A 502 23.40 32.09 -12.31
C ILE A 502 24.49 32.94 -12.96
N VAL A 503 24.18 33.57 -14.09
CA VAL A 503 25.16 34.39 -14.80
C VAL A 503 25.40 35.72 -14.06
N SER A 504 24.36 36.34 -13.46
CA SER A 504 24.49 37.60 -12.71
C SER A 504 25.28 37.43 -11.39
N ASP A 505 25.12 36.31 -10.68
CA ASP A 505 25.75 36.07 -9.37
C ASP A 505 27.27 35.82 -9.49
N ASN A 506 27.76 35.53 -10.70
CA ASN A 506 29.18 35.28 -11.01
C ASN A 506 29.85 34.24 -10.08
N LEU A 507 29.08 33.23 -9.65
CA LEU A 507 29.56 32.14 -8.84
C LEU A 507 30.06 30.97 -9.71
N LYS A 508 31.18 30.35 -9.30
CA LYS A 508 31.73 29.20 -10.04
C LYS A 508 30.89 27.95 -9.89
N TYR A 509 30.22 27.76 -8.76
CA TYR A 509 29.42 26.60 -8.46
C TYR A 509 27.96 26.98 -8.21
N ARG A 510 27.05 26.13 -8.70
CA ARG A 510 25.63 26.28 -8.45
C ARG A 510 24.96 24.93 -8.26
N PHE A 511 24.28 24.75 -7.13
CA PHE A 511 23.43 23.60 -6.90
C PHE A 511 22.04 23.85 -7.48
N VAL A 512 21.52 22.86 -8.22
CA VAL A 512 20.19 22.91 -8.84
C VAL A 512 19.46 21.60 -8.56
N PRO A 513 18.34 21.64 -7.81
CA PRO A 513 17.51 20.46 -7.64
C PRO A 513 16.85 20.10 -8.98
N ALA A 514 16.97 18.85 -9.42
CA ALA A 514 16.40 18.37 -10.68
C ALA A 514 16.00 16.90 -10.60
N ASP A 515 15.04 16.47 -11.43
CA ASP A 515 14.80 15.04 -11.67
C ASP A 515 15.73 14.58 -12.78
N LEU A 516 16.70 13.75 -12.44
CA LEU A 516 17.72 13.33 -13.41
C LEU A 516 17.31 12.08 -14.21
N GLY A 517 16.15 11.48 -13.92
CA GLY A 517 15.71 10.23 -14.58
C GLY A 517 16.74 9.09 -14.50
N SER A 518 17.63 9.12 -13.51
CA SER A 518 18.74 8.18 -13.34
C SER A 518 18.96 7.81 -11.87
N ALA A 519 19.68 6.72 -11.61
CA ALA A 519 20.06 6.30 -10.26
C ALA A 519 21.17 7.16 -9.63
N ALA A 520 21.72 8.15 -10.35
CA ALA A 520 22.79 9.00 -9.83
C ALA A 520 22.23 10.00 -8.81
N PHE A 521 22.95 10.20 -7.69
CA PHE A 521 22.58 11.22 -6.70
C PHE A 521 22.72 12.64 -7.25
N PHE A 522 23.73 12.89 -8.07
CA PHE A 522 23.94 14.19 -8.72
C PHE A 522 24.58 14.03 -10.11
N GLN A 523 24.47 15.07 -10.94
CA GLN A 523 25.19 15.21 -12.18
C GLN A 523 25.94 16.55 -12.22
N VAL A 524 27.08 16.58 -12.90
CA VAL A 524 27.89 17.79 -13.07
C VAL A 524 27.84 18.23 -14.53
N LYS A 525 27.48 19.49 -14.77
CA LYS A 525 27.44 20.13 -16.08
C LYS A 525 28.40 21.32 -16.09
N THR A 526 29.31 21.34 -17.06
CA THR A 526 30.41 22.32 -17.09
C THR A 526 30.58 23.05 -18.41
N ARG A 527 29.97 22.56 -19.50
CA ARG A 527 30.24 23.12 -20.84
C ARG A 527 29.41 24.36 -21.16
N GLY A 528 30.08 25.41 -21.63
CA GLY A 528 29.46 26.62 -22.21
C GLY A 528 28.82 27.58 -21.21
N THR A 529 28.82 27.25 -19.93
CA THR A 529 28.14 28.03 -18.87
C THR A 529 29.09 29.00 -18.16
N GLY A 530 30.39 28.73 -18.17
CA GLY A 530 31.38 29.42 -17.33
C GLY A 530 31.33 29.03 -15.85
N SER A 531 30.23 28.41 -15.43
CA SER A 531 30.01 27.89 -14.09
C SER A 531 29.90 26.36 -14.09
N ILE A 532 30.02 25.74 -12.92
CA ILE A 532 29.82 24.31 -12.69
C ILE A 532 28.43 24.14 -12.08
N ILE A 533 27.50 23.59 -12.84
CA ILE A 533 26.14 23.28 -12.35
C ILE A 533 26.15 21.87 -11.77
N ILE A 534 25.80 21.75 -10.50
CA ILE A 534 25.66 20.50 -9.78
C ILE A 534 24.15 20.22 -9.64
N ALA A 535 23.63 19.41 -10.54
CA ALA A 535 22.22 19.00 -10.52
C ALA A 535 22.04 17.89 -9.48
N LEU A 536 21.31 18.17 -8.40
CA LEU A 536 20.99 17.22 -7.34
C LEU A 536 19.71 16.45 -7.70
N ASN A 537 19.78 15.13 -7.71
CA ASN A 537 18.65 14.29 -8.05
C ASN A 537 17.62 14.24 -6.92
N THR A 538 16.52 14.95 -7.11
CA THR A 538 15.42 15.02 -6.14
C THR A 538 14.66 13.70 -5.98
N GLN A 539 14.87 12.74 -6.88
CA GLN A 539 14.29 11.40 -6.79
C GLN A 539 15.20 10.40 -6.09
N HIS A 540 16.43 10.76 -5.80
CA HIS A 540 17.35 9.87 -5.11
C HIS A 540 17.06 9.89 -3.60
N PRO A 541 16.93 8.73 -2.92
CA PRO A 541 16.58 8.66 -1.49
C PRO A 541 17.48 9.46 -0.55
N VAL A 542 18.74 9.67 -0.94
CA VAL A 542 19.71 10.48 -0.19
C VAL A 542 19.35 11.97 -0.22
N TYR A 543 18.67 12.45 -1.26
CA TYR A 543 18.22 13.84 -1.30
C TYR A 543 17.32 14.16 -0.11
N ASP A 544 16.31 13.32 0.13
CA ASP A 544 15.36 13.47 1.23
C ASP A 544 16.04 13.30 2.61
N SER A 545 16.96 12.32 2.73
CA SER A 545 17.59 12.00 4.02
C SER A 545 18.75 12.91 4.41
N LEU A 546 19.39 13.57 3.45
CA LEU A 546 20.56 14.40 3.71
C LEU A 546 20.32 15.89 3.38
N ILE A 547 19.82 16.20 2.19
CA ILE A 547 19.71 17.58 1.73
C ILE A 547 18.43 18.23 2.30
N GLU A 548 17.26 17.65 2.04
CA GLU A 548 15.97 18.23 2.44
C GLU A 548 15.85 18.37 3.97
N VAL A 549 16.34 17.38 4.72
CA VAL A 549 16.34 17.43 6.20
C VAL A 549 17.12 18.61 6.77
N LEU A 550 18.19 19.03 6.08
CA LEU A 550 19.03 20.16 6.52
C LEU A 550 18.54 21.51 5.98
N GLU A 551 17.83 21.51 4.83
CA GLU A 551 17.31 22.72 4.21
C GLU A 551 15.96 23.19 4.79
N GLU A 552 15.24 22.35 5.55
CA GLU A 552 14.01 22.73 6.24
C GLU A 552 14.25 23.90 7.22
N SER A 553 13.30 24.86 7.24
CA SER A 553 13.39 26.04 8.13
C SER A 553 13.59 25.65 9.59
N MET A 554 14.64 26.19 10.20
CA MET A 554 14.99 25.98 11.62
C MET A 554 14.32 27.01 12.55
N ALA A 555 13.63 28.00 12.03
CA ALA A 555 13.15 29.17 12.80
C ALA A 555 12.27 28.83 14.02
N ASN A 556 11.56 27.69 13.98
CA ASN A 556 10.68 27.24 15.06
C ASN A 556 10.95 25.81 15.53
N ALA A 557 12.08 25.23 15.17
CA ALA A 557 12.42 23.85 15.52
C ALA A 557 12.92 23.74 16.96
N GLY A 558 12.28 22.91 17.78
CA GLY A 558 12.75 22.61 19.13
C GLY A 558 14.03 21.75 19.13
N LEU A 559 14.75 21.71 20.27
CA LEU A 559 16.02 21.00 20.42
C LEU A 559 15.94 19.52 20.00
N GLU A 560 14.88 18.83 20.33
CA GLU A 560 14.69 17.41 20.00
C GLU A 560 14.48 17.20 18.48
N GLU A 561 13.79 18.11 17.84
CA GLU A 561 13.61 18.12 16.38
C GLU A 561 14.95 18.36 15.66
N LEU A 562 15.77 19.31 16.14
CA LEU A 562 17.10 19.56 15.59
C LEU A 562 18.02 18.35 15.76
N LYS A 563 18.00 17.69 16.92
CA LYS A 563 18.75 16.44 17.14
C LYS A 563 18.29 15.33 16.19
N ARG A 564 16.98 15.19 15.95
CA ARG A 564 16.44 14.21 15.04
C ARG A 564 16.92 14.47 13.60
N ARG A 565 16.89 15.71 13.14
CA ARG A 565 17.37 16.11 11.79
C ARG A 565 18.86 15.86 11.63
N LEU A 566 19.67 16.27 12.58
CA LEU A 566 21.12 16.01 12.58
C LEU A 566 21.46 14.51 12.53
N ASN A 567 20.73 13.70 13.31
CA ASN A 567 20.89 12.25 13.26
C ASN A 567 20.46 11.69 11.90
N GLY A 568 19.37 12.16 11.32
CA GLY A 568 18.91 11.76 9.99
C GLY A 568 19.93 12.08 8.90
N ALA A 569 20.49 13.29 8.90
CA ALA A 569 21.53 13.69 7.96
C ALA A 569 22.83 12.88 8.13
N ARG A 570 23.26 12.65 9.37
CA ARG A 570 24.41 11.77 9.66
C ARG A 570 24.19 10.35 9.14
N ASP A 571 23.00 9.80 9.35
CA ASP A 571 22.67 8.43 8.93
C ASP A 571 22.53 8.35 7.40
N GLY A 572 22.01 9.40 6.74
CA GLY A 572 22.01 9.55 5.28
C GLY A 572 23.43 9.56 4.69
N LEU A 573 24.34 10.34 5.28
CA LEU A 573 25.75 10.36 4.88
C LEU A 573 26.42 8.99 5.05
N LYS A 574 26.23 8.32 6.19
CA LYS A 574 26.74 6.98 6.41
C LYS A 574 26.21 5.97 5.41
N THR A 575 24.94 6.07 5.06
CA THR A 575 24.30 5.20 4.05
C THR A 575 24.94 5.39 2.68
N LEU A 576 25.25 6.63 2.28
CA LEU A 576 26.02 6.90 1.05
C LEU A 576 27.38 6.22 1.05
N LEU A 577 28.12 6.32 2.17
CA LEU A 577 29.43 5.68 2.30
C LEU A 577 29.32 4.14 2.26
N ILE A 578 28.29 3.57 2.88
CA ILE A 578 28.00 2.14 2.81
C ILE A 578 27.68 1.71 1.37
N ALA A 579 26.87 2.49 0.63
CA ALA A 579 26.56 2.21 -0.76
C ALA A 579 27.81 2.25 -1.65
N TRP A 580 28.71 3.22 -1.42
CA TRP A 580 30.00 3.24 -2.12
C TRP A 580 30.86 2.01 -1.79
N ALA A 581 30.97 1.67 -0.49
CA ALA A 581 31.74 0.50 -0.07
C ALA A 581 31.18 -0.80 -0.68
N ARG A 582 29.85 -0.93 -0.76
CA ARG A 582 29.20 -2.07 -1.42
C ARG A 582 29.46 -2.10 -2.92
N TYR A 583 29.40 -0.95 -3.59
CA TYR A 583 29.75 -0.84 -5.00
C TYR A 583 31.19 -1.32 -5.28
N GLU A 584 32.18 -0.88 -4.46
CA GLU A 584 33.57 -1.37 -4.61
C GLU A 584 33.69 -2.87 -4.35
N ASP A 585 32.96 -3.40 -3.36
CA ASP A 585 32.96 -4.83 -3.00
C ASP A 585 32.38 -5.71 -4.10
N GLU A 586 31.32 -5.26 -4.78
CA GLU A 586 30.69 -5.98 -5.89
C GLU A 586 31.48 -5.94 -7.19
N LEU A 587 32.46 -5.04 -7.34
CA LEU A 587 33.31 -5.01 -8.51
C LEU A 587 34.27 -6.21 -8.50
N PRO A 588 34.43 -6.92 -9.63
CA PRO A 588 35.43 -7.98 -9.74
C PRO A 588 36.84 -7.45 -9.50
N GLU A 589 37.69 -8.26 -8.88
CA GLU A 589 39.10 -7.93 -8.71
C GLU A 589 39.76 -7.59 -10.05
N GLY A 590 40.54 -6.51 -10.08
CA GLY A 590 41.25 -6.05 -11.28
C GLY A 590 41.04 -4.57 -11.58
N VAL A 591 41.20 -4.21 -12.87
CA VAL A 591 41.26 -2.81 -13.34
C VAL A 591 40.05 -1.97 -12.93
N ARG A 592 38.83 -2.53 -12.95
CA ARG A 592 37.61 -1.79 -12.57
C ARG A 592 37.57 -1.45 -11.09
N ARG A 593 37.92 -2.40 -10.21
CA ARG A 593 37.97 -2.15 -8.77
C ARG A 593 39.06 -1.13 -8.42
N GLN A 594 40.25 -1.28 -9.03
CA GLN A 594 41.35 -0.33 -8.88
C GLN A 594 40.98 1.08 -9.37
N ALA A 595 40.25 1.19 -10.49
CA ALA A 595 39.80 2.48 -11.00
C ALA A 595 38.81 3.15 -10.04
N ALA A 596 37.87 2.40 -9.44
CA ALA A 596 36.95 2.94 -8.44
C ALA A 596 37.67 3.43 -7.19
N GLN A 597 38.66 2.67 -6.69
CA GLN A 597 39.50 3.06 -5.56
C GLN A 597 40.31 4.32 -5.84
N ASN A 598 40.92 4.40 -7.02
CA ASN A 598 41.65 5.60 -7.44
C ASN A 598 40.72 6.83 -7.54
N THR A 599 39.52 6.66 -8.08
CA THR A 599 38.51 7.72 -8.15
C THR A 599 38.13 8.23 -6.76
N ARG A 600 37.94 7.34 -5.79
CA ARG A 600 37.65 7.71 -4.40
C ARG A 600 38.82 8.51 -3.78
N ASP A 601 40.06 8.06 -3.99
CA ASP A 601 41.24 8.70 -3.45
C ASP A 601 41.48 10.08 -4.09
N ASP A 602 41.25 10.20 -5.41
CA ASP A 602 41.35 11.46 -6.12
C ASP A 602 40.29 12.47 -5.67
N TRP A 603 39.01 12.00 -5.53
CA TRP A 603 37.94 12.83 -4.99
C TRP A 603 38.21 13.24 -3.54
N GLY A 604 38.67 12.31 -2.70
CA GLY A 604 39.05 12.61 -1.32
C GLY A 604 40.16 13.66 -1.20
N ARG A 605 41.11 13.65 -2.13
CA ARG A 605 42.18 14.65 -2.20
C ARG A 605 41.63 16.03 -2.54
N VAL A 606 40.73 16.11 -3.53
CA VAL A 606 40.05 17.37 -3.90
C VAL A 606 39.17 17.86 -2.76
N ALA A 607 38.41 16.97 -2.13
CA ALA A 607 37.51 17.30 -1.02
C ALA A 607 38.32 17.88 0.18
N ARG A 608 39.48 17.29 0.47
CA ARG A 608 40.36 17.82 1.52
C ARG A 608 40.78 19.26 1.25
N ASP A 609 41.17 19.58 0.00
CA ASP A 609 41.58 20.92 -0.36
C ASP A 609 40.44 21.96 -0.23
N PHE A 610 39.20 21.52 -0.41
CA PHE A 610 38.00 22.35 -0.24
C PHE A 610 37.53 22.50 1.21
N LEU A 611 37.83 21.53 2.09
CA LEU A 611 37.39 21.50 3.49
C LEU A 611 38.44 22.02 4.49
N MET A 612 39.69 22.09 4.11
CA MET A 612 40.73 22.66 5.00
C MET A 612 40.49 24.17 5.16
N GLN A 613 40.16 24.57 6.38
CA GLN A 613 40.21 25.99 6.78
C GLN A 613 41.68 26.37 6.93
N GLU A 614 42.11 27.50 6.33
CA GLU A 614 43.38 28.10 6.71
C GLU A 614 43.20 28.69 8.12
N ASP A 615 43.98 28.22 9.09
CA ASP A 615 44.08 28.79 10.44
C ASP A 615 44.63 30.23 10.41
#